data_3620af2177c8417d30f80e3b94c0675b
#
_entry.id   3620af2177c8417d30f80e3b94c0675b
#
_cell.length_a   1.000
_cell.length_b   1.000
_cell.length_c   1.000
_cell.angle_alpha   90.00
_cell.angle_beta   90.00
_cell.angle_gamma   90.00
#
_symmetry.space_group_name_H-M   'P 1'
#
loop_
_entity.id
_entity.type
_entity.pdbx_description
1 polymer ?
#
loop_
_entity_poly.entity_id
_entity_poly.type
_entity_poly.pdbx_seq_one_letter_code
_entity_poly.pdbx_strand_id
1 'polypeptide(L)'
;CGRVEAPAPLFPVPNARQLAWQQLETYAFVHYGLNTFNDMEWGYGDTPASTFDPADLDCDQWVRTFRAAGMKGVMLTAKHHDGFCLWPSAYTEYSVKNSPWRGGKGDLVRELSDACRRHGLKFGIYLSPWDRNHPEYGREEYVAYFHNQMRELLTGYGPLFEYWFDGANGGDGWYGGADEKRSIDAKTYYGYERARRTINELQPEAVIFGGTCADIRWIGNEEGRAGQTNWSMVKGRGDERLNDFTCGESDGDTWLPGECDVSIRPGWFYHPREDHQLKSLSRLIDIYYESVGRNANLLLNFPVDRSGRIASADSARIMEWRRALDAEFAHDLFAEAQATADNVRGGARRFSAAKAVDGRADSYWATDDGVTAATLSLRFEQPRRVNRILLQEYIPLGQRVGRF
;
A
#
# COMPACT_ATOMS: atom_id res chain seq x y z
N CYS A 1 -10.12 37.00 -26.45
CA CYS A 1 -8.93 36.38 -25.84
C CYS A 1 -9.13 34.88 -25.84
N GLY A 2 -8.29 34.14 -26.57
CA GLY A 2 -8.33 32.68 -26.54
C GLY A 2 -8.06 32.13 -25.14
N ARG A 3 -8.64 30.97 -24.86
CA ARG A 3 -8.40 30.26 -23.56
C ARG A 3 -6.94 29.79 -23.55
N VAL A 4 -6.16 30.22 -22.57
CA VAL A 4 -4.78 29.72 -22.40
C VAL A 4 -4.83 28.23 -22.09
N GLU A 5 -4.16 27.39 -22.88
CA GLU A 5 -4.17 25.94 -22.71
C GLU A 5 -3.30 25.50 -21.50
N ALA A 6 -3.66 24.36 -20.91
CA ALA A 6 -2.85 23.75 -19.86
C ALA A 6 -1.46 23.34 -20.41
N PRO A 7 -0.44 23.21 -19.56
CA PRO A 7 0.81 22.60 -19.97
C PRO A 7 0.55 21.23 -20.58
N ALA A 8 1.26 20.88 -21.65
CA ALA A 8 1.19 19.54 -22.21
C ALA A 8 1.69 18.51 -21.18
N PRO A 9 1.11 17.29 -21.11
CA PRO A 9 1.62 16.25 -20.23
C PRO A 9 3.09 15.92 -20.52
N LEU A 10 3.87 15.76 -19.48
CA LEU A 10 5.25 15.25 -19.54
C LEU A 10 5.22 13.76 -19.16
N PHE A 11 5.31 12.91 -20.16
CA PHE A 11 5.23 11.45 -19.94
C PHE A 11 6.50 10.90 -19.28
N PRO A 12 6.37 9.80 -18.47
CA PRO A 12 5.12 9.09 -18.18
C PRO A 12 4.20 9.84 -17.21
N VAL A 13 2.91 9.56 -17.29
CA VAL A 13 1.89 10.11 -16.39
C VAL A 13 1.13 8.97 -15.71
N PRO A 14 0.57 9.17 -14.50
CA PRO A 14 -0.26 8.16 -13.85
C PRO A 14 -1.53 7.88 -14.67
N ASN A 15 -1.95 6.62 -14.69
CA ASN A 15 -3.31 6.31 -15.11
C ASN A 15 -4.30 6.63 -13.96
N ALA A 16 -5.61 6.56 -14.23
CA ALA A 16 -6.63 6.97 -13.27
C ALA A 16 -6.58 6.18 -11.94
N ARG A 17 -6.34 4.86 -11.99
CA ARG A 17 -6.25 4.02 -10.78
C ARG A 17 -4.98 4.30 -9.98
N GLN A 18 -3.84 4.55 -10.63
CA GLN A 18 -2.60 4.94 -9.95
C GLN A 18 -2.75 6.30 -9.27
N LEU A 19 -3.39 7.27 -9.94
CA LEU A 19 -3.67 8.58 -9.34
C LEU A 19 -4.61 8.45 -8.13
N ALA A 20 -5.69 7.68 -8.24
CA ALA A 20 -6.62 7.43 -7.14
C ALA A 20 -5.92 6.72 -5.97
N TRP A 21 -5.01 5.78 -6.25
CA TRP A 21 -4.22 5.10 -5.24
C TRP A 21 -3.23 6.05 -4.54
N GLN A 22 -2.49 6.89 -5.28
CA GLN A 22 -1.56 7.85 -4.68
C GLN A 22 -2.26 8.84 -3.73
N GLN A 23 -3.52 9.18 -4.01
CA GLN A 23 -4.34 10.06 -3.15
C GLN A 23 -4.74 9.42 -1.81
N LEU A 24 -4.59 8.12 -1.63
CA LEU A 24 -4.88 7.43 -0.36
C LEU A 24 -3.86 7.78 0.71
N GLU A 25 -2.60 7.94 0.35
CA GLU A 25 -1.45 8.24 1.20
C GLU A 25 -1.18 7.17 2.27
N THR A 26 -2.18 6.86 3.13
CA THR A 26 -2.03 5.93 4.26
C THR A 26 -3.16 4.91 4.33
N TYR A 27 -2.81 3.65 4.50
CA TYR A 27 -3.76 2.56 4.71
C TYR A 27 -3.12 1.45 5.56
N ALA A 28 -3.96 0.60 6.14
CA ALA A 28 -3.53 -0.43 7.07
C ALA A 28 -3.21 -1.74 6.35
N PHE A 29 -2.22 -2.46 6.85
CA PHE A 29 -1.96 -3.85 6.53
C PHE A 29 -2.35 -4.71 7.74
N VAL A 30 -2.92 -5.87 7.51
CA VAL A 30 -3.24 -6.85 8.55
C VAL A 30 -2.62 -8.18 8.20
N HIS A 31 -1.66 -8.61 9.04
CA HIS A 31 -1.14 -9.97 9.02
C HIS A 31 -1.85 -10.76 10.13
N TYR A 32 -2.57 -11.79 9.73
CA TYR A 32 -3.29 -12.69 10.62
C TYR A 32 -3.45 -14.07 9.99
N GLY A 33 -3.38 -15.12 10.77
CA GLY A 33 -3.47 -16.49 10.28
C GLY A 33 -2.87 -17.50 11.24
N LEU A 34 -2.53 -18.69 10.76
CA LEU A 34 -1.90 -19.74 11.57
C LEU A 34 -0.59 -19.29 12.22
N ASN A 35 0.16 -18.41 11.56
CA ASN A 35 1.42 -17.87 12.09
C ASN A 35 1.22 -17.14 13.41
N THR A 36 0.08 -16.46 13.60
CA THR A 36 -0.31 -15.81 14.85
C THR A 36 -0.41 -16.82 16.00
N PHE A 37 -1.00 -17.98 15.74
CA PHE A 37 -1.21 -19.04 16.75
C PHE A 37 0.07 -19.84 17.03
N ASN A 38 0.95 -19.97 16.05
CA ASN A 38 2.22 -20.69 16.13
C ASN A 38 3.39 -19.83 16.64
N ASP A 39 3.19 -18.51 16.81
CA ASP A 39 4.25 -17.57 17.14
C ASP A 39 5.39 -17.56 16.10
N MET A 40 5.02 -17.58 14.83
CA MET A 40 5.92 -17.62 13.67
C MET A 40 5.67 -16.44 12.73
N GLU A 41 6.73 -16.06 11.97
CA GLU A 41 6.62 -15.14 10.84
C GLU A 41 6.35 -15.91 9.54
N TRP A 42 7.03 -17.01 9.32
CA TRP A 42 6.89 -17.87 8.15
C TRP A 42 6.58 -19.31 8.57
N GLY A 43 5.31 -19.66 8.68
CA GLY A 43 4.88 -21.02 8.96
C GLY A 43 5.35 -22.00 7.88
N TYR A 44 5.66 -23.23 8.29
CA TYR A 44 6.25 -24.25 7.40
C TYR A 44 5.24 -24.87 6.43
N GLY A 45 3.94 -24.70 6.67
CA GLY A 45 2.88 -25.25 5.85
C GLY A 45 2.31 -26.58 6.35
N ASP A 46 2.73 -27.03 7.53
CA ASP A 46 2.35 -28.30 8.15
C ASP A 46 1.41 -28.16 9.35
N THR A 47 1.16 -26.93 9.79
CA THR A 47 0.29 -26.66 10.95
C THR A 47 -1.14 -27.09 10.66
N PRO A 48 -1.80 -27.88 11.53
CA PRO A 48 -3.19 -28.25 11.32
C PRO A 48 -4.12 -27.04 11.21
N ALA A 49 -5.05 -27.06 10.27
CA ALA A 49 -6.07 -26.00 10.13
C ALA A 49 -6.90 -25.78 11.40
N SER A 50 -7.05 -26.83 12.23
CA SER A 50 -7.73 -26.76 13.53
C SER A 50 -7.06 -25.86 14.56
N THR A 51 -5.82 -25.44 14.33
CA THR A 51 -5.12 -24.47 15.17
C THR A 51 -5.68 -23.05 15.04
N PHE A 52 -6.34 -22.74 13.93
CA PHE A 52 -6.99 -21.44 13.74
C PHE A 52 -8.33 -21.38 14.46
N ASP A 53 -8.35 -20.80 15.66
CA ASP A 53 -9.54 -20.68 16.48
C ASP A 53 -9.55 -19.39 17.32
N PRO A 54 -9.73 -18.23 16.68
CA PRO A 54 -9.82 -16.96 17.40
C PRO A 54 -11.10 -16.90 18.25
N ALA A 55 -10.94 -16.60 19.54
CA ALA A 55 -12.07 -16.59 20.49
C ALA A 55 -12.99 -15.36 20.34
N ASP A 56 -12.46 -14.23 19.84
CA ASP A 56 -13.18 -12.93 19.85
C ASP A 56 -12.83 -12.08 18.61
N LEU A 57 -12.78 -12.73 17.44
CA LEU A 57 -12.48 -12.04 16.19
C LEU A 57 -13.55 -10.99 15.88
N ASP A 58 -13.09 -9.75 15.70
CA ASP A 58 -13.96 -8.59 15.43
C ASP A 58 -13.36 -7.67 14.37
N CYS A 59 -13.71 -7.91 13.11
CA CYS A 59 -13.28 -7.07 11.99
C CYS A 59 -13.79 -5.63 12.07
N ASP A 60 -14.95 -5.39 12.72
CA ASP A 60 -15.43 -4.02 12.94
C ASP A 60 -14.53 -3.25 13.91
N GLN A 61 -13.96 -3.91 14.93
CA GLN A 61 -12.98 -3.28 15.83
C GLN A 61 -11.72 -2.89 15.06
N TRP A 62 -11.22 -3.74 14.15
CA TRP A 62 -10.06 -3.42 13.33
C TRP A 62 -10.34 -2.18 12.47
N VAL A 63 -11.42 -2.22 11.71
CA VAL A 63 -11.75 -1.16 10.75
C VAL A 63 -12.08 0.17 11.44
N ARG A 64 -12.79 0.14 12.60
CA ARG A 64 -13.01 1.35 13.40
C ARG A 64 -11.70 1.97 13.89
N THR A 65 -10.75 1.13 14.33
CA THR A 65 -9.41 1.60 14.75
C THR A 65 -8.69 2.27 13.58
N PHE A 66 -8.66 1.65 12.43
CA PHE A 66 -7.97 2.19 11.24
C PHE A 66 -8.64 3.47 10.73
N ARG A 67 -9.97 3.50 10.68
CA ARG A 67 -10.72 4.70 10.29
C ARG A 67 -10.45 5.87 11.25
N ALA A 68 -10.46 5.61 12.54
CA ALA A 68 -10.16 6.63 13.56
C ALA A 68 -8.73 7.15 13.44
N ALA A 69 -7.78 6.31 13.01
CA ALA A 69 -6.41 6.69 12.70
C ALA A 69 -6.27 7.45 11.35
N GLY A 70 -7.35 7.65 10.59
CA GLY A 70 -7.33 8.34 9.30
C GLY A 70 -6.87 7.51 8.13
N MET A 71 -6.72 6.18 8.31
CA MET A 71 -6.41 5.25 7.22
C MET A 71 -7.54 5.22 6.19
N LYS A 72 -7.19 5.05 4.91
CA LYS A 72 -8.15 5.09 3.79
C LYS A 72 -8.56 3.71 3.29
N GLY A 73 -7.83 2.68 3.66
CA GLY A 73 -8.08 1.30 3.24
C GLY A 73 -7.44 0.30 4.19
N VAL A 74 -7.73 -0.96 3.94
CA VAL A 74 -7.19 -2.12 4.68
C VAL A 74 -6.77 -3.19 3.69
N MET A 75 -5.52 -3.65 3.79
CA MET A 75 -4.98 -4.82 3.09
C MET A 75 -4.99 -6.03 4.04
N LEU A 76 -5.44 -7.19 3.57
CA LEU A 76 -5.43 -8.43 4.33
C LEU A 76 -4.54 -9.48 3.67
N THR A 77 -3.68 -10.13 4.45
CA THR A 77 -3.00 -11.36 4.02
C THR A 77 -4.01 -12.52 3.95
N ALA A 78 -4.74 -12.63 2.84
CA ALA A 78 -5.75 -13.68 2.67
C ALA A 78 -5.13 -15.09 2.68
N LYS A 79 -3.90 -15.23 2.14
CA LYS A 79 -3.06 -16.42 2.24
C LYS A 79 -1.61 -15.98 2.31
N HIS A 80 -0.91 -16.34 3.40
CA HIS A 80 0.54 -16.13 3.55
C HIS A 80 1.33 -17.33 3.02
N HIS A 81 2.65 -17.34 3.18
CA HIS A 81 3.55 -18.39 2.64
C HIS A 81 3.26 -19.79 3.17
N ASP A 82 2.62 -19.91 4.35
CA ASP A 82 2.20 -21.19 4.92
C ASP A 82 1.09 -21.88 4.12
N GLY A 83 0.43 -21.18 3.19
CA GLY A 83 -0.62 -21.70 2.33
C GLY A 83 -2.01 -21.76 2.95
N PHE A 84 -2.17 -21.35 4.21
CA PHE A 84 -3.49 -21.36 4.89
C PHE A 84 -4.39 -20.23 4.38
N CYS A 85 -5.59 -20.59 3.90
CA CYS A 85 -6.55 -19.66 3.32
C CYS A 85 -7.52 -19.14 4.38
N LEU A 86 -7.61 -17.81 4.53
CA LEU A 86 -8.56 -17.15 5.42
C LEU A 86 -9.98 -17.04 4.83
N TRP A 87 -10.22 -17.67 3.70
CA TRP A 87 -11.54 -17.85 3.07
C TRP A 87 -11.76 -19.34 2.75
N PRO A 88 -13.02 -19.80 2.60
CA PRO A 88 -13.32 -21.21 2.32
C PRO A 88 -13.05 -21.53 0.84
N SER A 89 -11.80 -21.52 0.41
CA SER A 89 -11.41 -21.80 -0.97
C SER A 89 -11.97 -23.13 -1.45
N ALA A 90 -12.50 -23.16 -2.68
CA ALA A 90 -12.98 -24.39 -3.30
C ALA A 90 -11.83 -25.29 -3.78
N TYR A 91 -10.59 -24.79 -3.80
CA TYR A 91 -9.44 -25.46 -4.39
C TYR A 91 -8.50 -26.10 -3.38
N THR A 92 -8.74 -25.93 -2.09
CA THR A 92 -7.94 -26.54 -1.03
C THR A 92 -8.76 -26.83 0.22
N GLU A 93 -8.39 -27.87 0.95
CA GLU A 93 -8.91 -28.13 2.28
C GLU A 93 -8.14 -27.37 3.38
N TYR A 94 -6.98 -26.77 3.05
CA TYR A 94 -6.16 -26.04 3.99
C TYR A 94 -6.64 -24.60 4.13
N SER A 95 -7.75 -24.45 4.85
CA SER A 95 -8.44 -23.18 4.99
C SER A 95 -9.30 -23.12 6.25
N VAL A 96 -9.88 -21.96 6.54
CA VAL A 96 -10.82 -21.72 7.65
C VAL A 96 -12.01 -22.67 7.67
N LYS A 97 -12.41 -23.27 6.54
CA LYS A 97 -13.51 -24.24 6.48
C LYS A 97 -13.22 -25.52 7.27
N ASN A 98 -11.96 -25.85 7.50
CA ASN A 98 -11.49 -26.99 8.29
C ASN A 98 -10.95 -26.58 9.67
N SER A 99 -11.19 -25.36 10.09
CA SER A 99 -10.93 -24.88 11.45
C SER A 99 -12.17 -24.96 12.31
N PRO A 100 -12.05 -24.98 13.66
CA PRO A 100 -13.20 -24.90 14.56
C PRO A 100 -13.84 -23.51 14.58
N TRP A 101 -13.13 -22.50 14.13
CA TRP A 101 -13.62 -21.13 14.10
C TRP A 101 -14.95 -21.03 13.32
N ARG A 102 -15.97 -20.38 13.92
CA ARG A 102 -17.34 -20.28 13.38
C ARG A 102 -17.95 -21.64 13.02
N GLY A 103 -17.49 -22.74 13.64
CA GLY A 103 -17.95 -24.10 13.30
C GLY A 103 -17.60 -24.52 11.86
N GLY A 104 -16.50 -24.08 11.34
CA GLY A 104 -16.06 -24.34 9.95
C GLY A 104 -16.79 -23.52 8.88
N LYS A 105 -17.60 -22.52 9.27
CA LYS A 105 -18.38 -21.66 8.35
C LYS A 105 -17.82 -20.25 8.25
N GLY A 106 -16.66 -19.99 8.86
CA GLY A 106 -16.03 -18.68 8.83
C GLY A 106 -15.46 -18.32 7.46
N ASP A 107 -15.50 -17.04 7.14
CA ASP A 107 -14.86 -16.44 5.97
C ASP A 107 -14.33 -15.07 6.41
N LEU A 108 -13.06 -15.03 6.80
CA LEU A 108 -12.45 -13.81 7.32
C LEU A 108 -12.32 -12.72 6.24
N VAL A 109 -12.05 -13.13 5.01
CA VAL A 109 -11.98 -12.20 3.88
C VAL A 109 -13.34 -11.51 3.70
N ARG A 110 -14.43 -12.26 3.82
CA ARG A 110 -15.80 -11.74 3.78
C ARG A 110 -16.08 -10.80 4.95
N GLU A 111 -15.80 -11.25 6.18
CA GLU A 111 -16.07 -10.45 7.38
C GLU A 111 -15.35 -9.11 7.33
N LEU A 112 -14.07 -9.09 6.88
CA LEU A 112 -13.30 -7.85 6.80
C LEU A 112 -13.72 -6.97 5.61
N SER A 113 -13.99 -7.53 4.43
CA SER A 113 -14.45 -6.74 3.28
C SER A 113 -15.79 -6.07 3.56
N ASP A 114 -16.70 -6.77 4.25
CA ASP A 114 -18.00 -6.21 4.67
C ASP A 114 -17.84 -5.12 5.74
N ALA A 115 -16.93 -5.30 6.71
CA ALA A 115 -16.61 -4.29 7.70
C ALA A 115 -16.04 -3.03 7.04
N CYS A 116 -15.09 -3.18 6.09
CA CYS A 116 -14.56 -2.05 5.32
C CYS A 116 -15.69 -1.27 4.61
N ARG A 117 -16.62 -1.98 3.98
CA ARG A 117 -17.77 -1.37 3.29
C ARG A 117 -18.66 -0.61 4.27
N ARG A 118 -19.00 -1.21 5.42
CA ARG A 118 -19.82 -0.55 6.46
C ARG A 118 -19.21 0.73 6.99
N HIS A 119 -17.88 0.76 7.12
CA HIS A 119 -17.16 1.90 7.69
C HIS A 119 -16.55 2.85 6.65
N GLY A 120 -16.78 2.60 5.35
CA GLY A 120 -16.31 3.47 4.26
C GLY A 120 -14.81 3.44 4.02
N LEU A 121 -14.13 2.33 4.35
CA LEU A 121 -12.74 2.10 3.98
C LEU A 121 -12.66 1.24 2.71
N LYS A 122 -11.60 1.44 1.93
CA LYS A 122 -11.29 0.58 0.80
C LYS A 122 -10.74 -0.76 1.29
N PHE A 123 -10.93 -1.81 0.50
CA PHE A 123 -10.43 -3.15 0.80
C PHE A 123 -9.45 -3.61 -0.26
N GLY A 124 -8.35 -4.23 0.17
CA GLY A 124 -7.35 -4.82 -0.70
C GLY A 124 -6.92 -6.20 -0.19
N ILE A 125 -6.35 -6.99 -1.07
CA ILE A 125 -6.01 -8.39 -0.82
C ILE A 125 -4.54 -8.66 -1.15
N TYR A 126 -3.86 -9.31 -0.21
CA TYR A 126 -2.57 -9.95 -0.41
C TYR A 126 -2.78 -11.46 -0.61
N LEU A 127 -2.23 -11.99 -1.68
CA LEU A 127 -2.16 -13.42 -1.96
C LEU A 127 -0.70 -13.81 -2.18
N SER A 128 -0.13 -14.60 -1.25
CA SER A 128 1.21 -15.14 -1.43
C SER A 128 1.28 -16.04 -2.67
N PRO A 129 2.17 -15.77 -3.63
CA PRO A 129 2.44 -16.71 -4.72
C PRO A 129 3.17 -17.96 -4.23
N TRP A 130 4.05 -17.83 -3.23
CA TRP A 130 4.69 -18.96 -2.59
C TRP A 130 3.72 -19.66 -1.65
N ASP A 131 3.68 -20.99 -1.71
CA ASP A 131 2.79 -21.83 -0.91
C ASP A 131 3.55 -23.05 -0.38
N ARG A 132 3.88 -23.05 0.89
CA ARG A 132 4.67 -24.07 1.55
C ARG A 132 3.85 -25.32 1.92
N ASN A 133 2.52 -25.25 1.82
CA ASN A 133 1.62 -26.39 2.06
C ASN A 133 1.37 -27.21 0.78
N HIS A 134 1.20 -26.55 -0.37
CA HIS A 134 0.68 -27.18 -1.56
C HIS A 134 1.67 -28.20 -2.18
N PRO A 135 1.27 -29.47 -2.39
CA PRO A 135 2.18 -30.51 -2.87
C PRO A 135 2.74 -30.26 -4.27
N GLU A 136 2.01 -29.50 -5.10
CA GLU A 136 2.43 -29.20 -6.48
C GLU A 136 3.14 -27.85 -6.63
N TYR A 137 3.46 -27.14 -5.53
CA TYR A 137 4.24 -25.91 -5.65
C TYR A 137 5.58 -26.19 -6.37
N GLY A 138 5.93 -25.31 -7.29
CA GLY A 138 7.12 -25.48 -8.15
C GLY A 138 6.86 -26.26 -9.43
N ARG A 139 5.61 -26.76 -9.65
CA ARG A 139 5.16 -27.47 -10.86
C ARG A 139 4.05 -26.69 -11.56
N GLU A 140 3.74 -27.07 -12.80
CA GLU A 140 2.74 -26.36 -13.63
C GLU A 140 1.33 -26.40 -13.02
N GLU A 141 0.97 -27.51 -12.38
CA GLU A 141 -0.33 -27.71 -11.73
C GLU A 141 -0.62 -26.68 -10.66
N TYR A 142 0.40 -26.24 -9.92
CA TYR A 142 0.24 -25.18 -8.92
C TYR A 142 -0.15 -23.84 -9.55
N VAL A 143 0.34 -23.53 -10.75
CA VAL A 143 0.03 -22.26 -11.42
C VAL A 143 -1.48 -22.12 -11.68
N ALA A 144 -2.12 -23.21 -12.10
CA ALA A 144 -3.58 -23.27 -12.28
C ALA A 144 -4.32 -23.03 -10.95
N TYR A 145 -3.88 -23.70 -9.87
CA TYR A 145 -4.41 -23.51 -8.51
C TYR A 145 -4.28 -22.06 -8.05
N PHE A 146 -3.11 -21.46 -8.20
CA PHE A 146 -2.84 -20.07 -7.82
C PHE A 146 -3.78 -19.09 -8.56
N HIS A 147 -3.95 -19.24 -9.88
CA HIS A 147 -4.86 -18.40 -10.66
C HIS A 147 -6.34 -18.64 -10.33
N ASN A 148 -6.74 -19.86 -9.98
CA ASN A 148 -8.10 -20.15 -9.54
C ASN A 148 -8.41 -19.48 -8.20
N GLN A 149 -7.52 -19.55 -7.23
CA GLN A 149 -7.64 -18.83 -5.95
C GLN A 149 -7.69 -17.31 -6.16
N MET A 150 -6.83 -16.78 -7.02
CA MET A 150 -6.86 -15.38 -7.39
C MET A 150 -8.25 -14.97 -7.92
N ARG A 151 -8.85 -15.78 -8.80
CA ARG A 151 -10.18 -15.51 -9.35
C ARG A 151 -11.28 -15.56 -8.29
N GLU A 152 -11.23 -16.50 -7.33
CA GLU A 152 -12.15 -16.49 -6.17
C GLU A 152 -12.10 -15.15 -5.43
N LEU A 153 -10.90 -14.68 -5.12
CA LEU A 153 -10.70 -13.45 -4.37
C LEU A 153 -11.11 -12.19 -5.16
N LEU A 154 -10.89 -12.18 -6.48
CA LEU A 154 -11.25 -11.06 -7.34
C LEU A 154 -12.76 -10.93 -7.59
N THR A 155 -13.52 -12.03 -7.47
CA THR A 155 -14.96 -12.04 -7.79
C THR A 155 -15.86 -12.13 -6.57
N GLY A 156 -15.32 -12.62 -5.45
CA GLY A 156 -16.13 -12.98 -4.28
C GLY A 156 -16.36 -11.85 -3.28
N TYR A 157 -15.54 -10.79 -3.24
CA TYR A 157 -15.41 -9.92 -2.05
C TYR A 157 -15.63 -8.43 -2.31
N GLY A 158 -16.22 -8.09 -3.45
CA GLY A 158 -16.52 -6.71 -3.82
C GLY A 158 -15.34 -5.96 -4.41
N PRO A 159 -15.43 -4.63 -4.52
CA PRO A 159 -14.38 -3.82 -5.14
C PRO A 159 -13.09 -3.83 -4.34
N LEU A 160 -11.96 -4.00 -5.03
CA LEU A 160 -10.61 -3.93 -4.47
C LEU A 160 -9.92 -2.65 -4.95
N PHE A 161 -9.10 -2.04 -4.07
CA PHE A 161 -8.26 -0.91 -4.47
C PHE A 161 -6.83 -1.33 -4.82
N GLU A 162 -6.41 -2.49 -4.29
CA GLU A 162 -5.06 -3.02 -4.47
C GLU A 162 -5.05 -4.54 -4.35
N TYR A 163 -4.26 -5.19 -5.20
CA TYR A 163 -3.97 -6.62 -5.16
C TYR A 163 -2.46 -6.84 -5.04
N TRP A 164 -2.03 -7.57 -4.01
CA TRP A 164 -0.66 -7.60 -3.55
C TRP A 164 -0.04 -8.99 -3.68
N PHE A 165 1.03 -9.10 -4.46
CA PHE A 165 1.85 -10.30 -4.58
C PHE A 165 3.16 -10.12 -3.84
N ASP A 166 3.44 -11.03 -2.87
CA ASP A 166 4.71 -11.01 -2.16
C ASP A 166 5.86 -11.45 -3.08
N GLY A 167 7.02 -10.83 -2.91
CA GLY A 167 8.23 -11.15 -3.65
C GLY A 167 8.95 -12.41 -3.15
N ALA A 168 8.66 -12.88 -1.93
CA ALA A 168 9.23 -14.11 -1.41
C ALA A 168 8.71 -15.32 -2.20
N ASN A 169 9.63 -16.18 -2.65
CA ASN A 169 9.31 -17.29 -3.49
C ASN A 169 10.35 -18.41 -3.36
N GLY A 170 9.88 -19.62 -3.23
CA GLY A 170 10.75 -20.79 -3.13
C GLY A 170 11.53 -20.89 -1.82
N GLY A 171 11.91 -22.08 -1.48
CA GLY A 171 12.61 -22.40 -0.25
C GLY A 171 12.16 -23.75 0.28
N ASP A 172 12.49 -24.02 1.54
CA ASP A 172 12.02 -25.19 2.27
C ASP A 172 10.54 -25.05 2.61
N GLY A 173 9.86 -26.18 2.69
CA GLY A 173 8.44 -26.25 3.02
C GLY A 173 7.96 -27.68 3.16
N TRP A 174 6.76 -27.83 3.74
CA TRP A 174 6.13 -29.12 3.92
C TRP A 174 5.72 -29.77 2.58
N TYR A 175 5.17 -28.99 1.65
CA TYR A 175 4.80 -29.41 0.28
C TYR A 175 4.08 -30.76 0.24
N GLY A 176 3.03 -30.92 1.07
CA GLY A 176 2.26 -32.16 1.14
C GLY A 176 2.98 -33.33 1.78
N GLY A 177 3.99 -33.10 2.61
CA GLY A 177 4.80 -34.10 3.29
C GLY A 177 6.10 -34.45 2.55
N ALA A 178 6.43 -33.72 1.48
CA ALA A 178 7.71 -33.92 0.78
C ALA A 178 8.90 -33.40 1.61
N ASP A 179 8.67 -32.38 2.48
CA ASP A 179 9.69 -31.81 3.37
C ASP A 179 11.00 -31.48 2.64
N GLU A 180 10.90 -30.72 1.57
CA GLU A 180 12.03 -30.43 0.69
C GLU A 180 12.18 -28.93 0.41
N LYS A 181 13.25 -28.59 -0.30
CA LYS A 181 13.45 -27.24 -0.83
C LYS A 181 13.05 -27.22 -2.30
N ARG A 182 12.22 -26.22 -2.68
CA ARG A 182 11.83 -25.98 -4.07
C ARG A 182 12.25 -24.59 -4.52
N SER A 183 12.74 -24.50 -5.74
CA SER A 183 13.17 -23.26 -6.37
C SER A 183 12.43 -23.07 -7.68
N ILE A 184 12.07 -21.83 -7.98
CA ILE A 184 11.40 -21.47 -9.25
C ILE A 184 12.04 -20.18 -9.78
N ASP A 185 11.82 -19.89 -11.04
CA ASP A 185 12.04 -18.54 -11.59
C ASP A 185 10.75 -17.74 -11.45
N ALA A 186 10.71 -16.84 -10.46
CA ALA A 186 9.53 -16.05 -10.16
C ALA A 186 9.06 -15.18 -11.33
N LYS A 187 9.95 -14.78 -12.24
CA LYS A 187 9.60 -13.94 -13.37
C LYS A 187 8.70 -14.65 -14.37
N THR A 188 8.88 -15.95 -14.53
CA THR A 188 8.19 -16.74 -15.56
C THR A 188 7.18 -17.72 -15.00
N TYR A 189 7.41 -18.25 -13.79
CA TYR A 189 6.65 -19.36 -13.22
C TYR A 189 5.18 -19.03 -12.94
N TYR A 190 4.90 -17.92 -12.26
CA TYR A 190 3.54 -17.62 -11.78
C TYR A 190 2.57 -17.13 -12.84
N GLY A 191 3.05 -16.79 -14.05
CA GLY A 191 2.21 -16.25 -15.12
C GLY A 191 1.63 -14.87 -14.80
N TYR A 192 2.46 -13.94 -14.33
CA TYR A 192 2.05 -12.60 -13.91
C TYR A 192 1.35 -11.78 -15.01
N GLU A 193 1.72 -11.95 -16.28
CA GLU A 193 1.01 -11.28 -17.38
C GLU A 193 -0.44 -11.76 -17.51
N ARG A 194 -0.70 -13.04 -17.27
CA ARG A 194 -2.07 -13.58 -17.19
C ARG A 194 -2.79 -13.03 -15.96
N ALA A 195 -2.10 -12.98 -14.81
CA ALA A 195 -2.65 -12.42 -13.57
C ALA A 195 -3.08 -10.97 -13.77
N ARG A 196 -2.23 -10.13 -14.40
CA ARG A 196 -2.54 -8.74 -14.73
C ARG A 196 -3.80 -8.62 -15.59
N ARG A 197 -3.92 -9.40 -16.66
CA ARG A 197 -5.13 -9.37 -17.51
C ARG A 197 -6.38 -9.71 -16.70
N THR A 198 -6.33 -10.74 -15.88
CA THR A 198 -7.45 -11.16 -15.04
C THR A 198 -7.83 -10.08 -14.02
N ILE A 199 -6.85 -9.47 -13.34
CA ILE A 199 -7.11 -8.39 -12.37
C ILE A 199 -7.71 -7.18 -13.08
N ASN A 200 -7.14 -6.75 -14.20
CA ASN A 200 -7.65 -5.61 -14.96
C ASN A 200 -9.08 -5.81 -15.48
N GLU A 201 -9.44 -7.05 -15.84
CA GLU A 201 -10.79 -7.41 -16.29
C GLU A 201 -11.79 -7.38 -15.13
N LEU A 202 -11.45 -7.99 -13.99
CA LEU A 202 -12.37 -8.22 -12.88
C LEU A 202 -12.37 -7.08 -11.85
N GLN A 203 -11.26 -6.36 -11.73
CA GLN A 203 -11.05 -5.28 -10.75
C GLN A 203 -10.31 -4.10 -11.42
N PRO A 204 -10.94 -3.39 -12.35
CA PRO A 204 -10.28 -2.36 -13.17
C PRO A 204 -9.73 -1.17 -12.37
N GLU A 205 -10.25 -0.94 -11.17
CA GLU A 205 -9.82 0.13 -10.27
C GLU A 205 -8.66 -0.28 -9.35
N ALA A 206 -8.33 -1.58 -9.28
CA ALA A 206 -7.27 -2.06 -8.41
C ALA A 206 -5.89 -1.83 -9.04
N VAL A 207 -4.95 -1.31 -8.25
CA VAL A 207 -3.53 -1.35 -8.60
C VAL A 207 -2.91 -2.69 -8.20
N ILE A 208 -1.85 -3.08 -8.87
CA ILE A 208 -1.13 -4.33 -8.64
C ILE A 208 0.22 -4.01 -8.00
N PHE A 209 0.48 -4.60 -6.84
CA PHE A 209 1.80 -4.62 -6.22
C PHE A 209 2.50 -5.94 -6.49
N GLY A 210 3.78 -5.87 -6.84
CA GLY A 210 4.64 -7.04 -6.98
C GLY A 210 4.53 -7.80 -8.30
N GLY A 211 5.41 -8.75 -8.47
CA GLY A 211 5.58 -9.49 -9.72
C GLY A 211 6.05 -8.62 -10.88
N THR A 212 6.13 -9.21 -12.08
CA THR A 212 6.52 -8.51 -13.32
C THR A 212 5.38 -7.67 -13.91
N CYS A 213 4.22 -7.67 -13.26
CA CYS A 213 3.00 -7.01 -13.75
C CYS A 213 2.57 -5.79 -12.91
N ALA A 214 3.43 -5.29 -12.04
CA ALA A 214 3.12 -4.26 -11.06
C ALA A 214 2.68 -2.92 -11.68
N ASP A 215 1.78 -2.23 -10.99
CA ASP A 215 1.39 -0.82 -11.21
C ASP A 215 2.06 0.12 -10.21
N ILE A 216 2.53 -0.42 -9.11
CA ILE A 216 3.22 0.26 -8.01
C ILE A 216 4.43 -0.58 -7.60
N ARG A 217 5.46 0.07 -7.07
CA ARG A 217 6.68 -0.63 -6.69
C ARG A 217 6.87 -0.71 -5.18
N TRP A 218 7.48 -1.77 -4.72
CA TRP A 218 8.06 -1.82 -3.39
C TRP A 218 9.17 -0.77 -3.24
N ILE A 219 9.23 -0.10 -2.09
CA ILE A 219 10.23 0.95 -1.85
C ILE A 219 11.64 0.40 -1.58
N GLY A 220 11.82 -0.92 -1.48
CA GLY A 220 13.12 -1.56 -1.31
C GLY A 220 13.56 -1.80 0.13
N ASN A 221 12.72 -1.50 1.10
CA ASN A 221 12.95 -1.79 2.52
C ASN A 221 11.63 -1.92 3.28
N GLU A 222 11.68 -2.54 4.46
CA GLU A 222 10.56 -2.70 5.38
C GLU A 222 10.66 -1.75 6.59
N GLU A 223 11.37 -0.64 6.41
CA GLU A 223 11.56 0.39 7.44
C GLU A 223 10.59 1.57 7.29
N GLY A 224 9.80 1.58 6.22
CA GLY A 224 8.88 2.68 5.89
C GLY A 224 9.61 3.93 5.38
N ARG A 225 10.70 3.76 4.60
CA ARG A 225 11.57 4.86 4.19
C ARG A 225 11.80 4.91 2.69
N ALA A 226 11.30 5.96 2.05
CA ALA A 226 11.65 6.37 0.71
C ALA A 226 12.92 7.24 0.71
N GLY A 227 13.59 7.32 -0.43
CA GLY A 227 14.72 8.23 -0.64
C GLY A 227 14.32 9.70 -0.47
N GLN A 228 15.28 10.56 -0.17
CA GLN A 228 15.05 12.01 -0.05
C GLN A 228 14.54 12.60 -1.37
N THR A 229 15.02 12.09 -2.50
CA THR A 229 14.44 12.32 -3.82
C THR A 229 13.80 11.03 -4.27
N ASN A 230 12.51 11.06 -4.55
CA ASN A 230 11.74 9.87 -4.92
C ASN A 230 10.82 10.19 -6.11
N TRP A 231 11.21 9.70 -7.28
CA TRP A 231 10.41 9.79 -8.50
C TRP A 231 9.38 8.66 -8.55
N SER A 232 8.19 8.96 -9.07
CA SER A 232 7.21 7.93 -9.42
C SER A 232 7.52 7.25 -10.75
N MET A 233 8.65 7.54 -11.34
CA MET A 233 9.07 7.02 -12.65
C MET A 233 10.21 6.03 -12.47
N VAL A 234 10.23 5.01 -13.33
CA VAL A 234 11.31 4.01 -13.43
C VAL A 234 11.52 3.60 -14.88
N LYS A 235 12.66 2.98 -15.17
CA LYS A 235 12.91 2.34 -16.48
C LYS A 235 12.37 0.91 -16.46
N GLY A 236 11.40 0.64 -17.32
CA GLY A 236 10.76 -0.66 -17.38
C GLY A 236 9.72 -0.90 -16.27
N ARG A 237 9.21 -2.13 -16.16
CA ARG A 237 8.20 -2.50 -15.17
C ARG A 237 8.76 -3.45 -14.13
N GLY A 238 8.90 -2.99 -12.88
CA GLY A 238 9.25 -3.85 -11.75
C GLY A 238 10.52 -4.65 -11.97
N ASP A 239 11.48 -4.04 -12.64
CA ASP A 239 12.62 -4.71 -13.19
C ASP A 239 13.80 -4.69 -12.22
N GLU A 240 14.60 -5.74 -12.24
CA GLU A 240 15.89 -5.87 -11.58
C GLU A 240 16.92 -4.80 -11.97
N ARG A 241 16.60 -3.96 -12.93
CA ARG A 241 17.42 -2.84 -13.38
C ARG A 241 17.32 -1.61 -12.49
N LEU A 242 16.38 -1.55 -11.54
CA LEU A 242 16.34 -0.49 -10.55
C LEU A 242 17.54 -0.62 -9.62
N ASN A 243 18.49 0.30 -9.77
CA ASN A 243 19.67 0.37 -8.89
C ASN A 243 19.28 0.79 -7.46
N ASP A 244 18.19 1.55 -7.33
CA ASP A 244 17.69 2.01 -6.04
C ASP A 244 16.14 2.15 -6.08
N PHE A 245 15.45 1.20 -5.46
CA PHE A 245 13.99 1.22 -5.35
C PHE A 245 13.48 2.42 -4.56
N THR A 246 14.28 2.99 -3.65
CA THR A 246 13.85 4.09 -2.78
C THR A 246 13.69 5.41 -3.51
N CYS A 247 14.41 5.62 -4.61
CA CYS A 247 14.50 6.91 -5.30
C CYS A 247 13.70 6.99 -6.60
N GLY A 248 13.39 5.87 -7.25
CA GLY A 248 12.93 5.91 -8.63
C GLY A 248 13.96 6.53 -9.57
N GLU A 249 13.54 6.94 -10.76
CA GLU A 249 14.45 7.45 -11.81
C GLU A 249 13.86 8.68 -12.50
N SER A 250 14.61 9.78 -12.55
CA SER A 250 14.14 11.05 -13.15
C SER A 250 13.93 10.97 -14.67
N ASP A 251 14.56 10.01 -15.32
CA ASP A 251 14.46 9.72 -16.75
C ASP A 251 13.72 8.40 -17.03
N GLY A 252 12.90 7.94 -16.09
CA GLY A 252 12.08 6.75 -16.23
C GLY A 252 11.01 6.90 -17.33
N ASP A 253 10.64 5.79 -17.95
CA ASP A 253 9.66 5.70 -19.04
C ASP A 253 8.31 5.10 -18.58
N THR A 254 8.23 4.63 -17.36
CA THR A 254 7.05 3.98 -16.79
C THR A 254 6.69 4.63 -15.46
N TRP A 255 5.38 4.97 -15.29
CA TRP A 255 4.87 5.46 -14.01
C TRP A 255 4.68 4.28 -13.06
N LEU A 256 5.47 4.23 -11.99
CA LEU A 256 5.50 3.15 -11.01
C LEU A 256 5.77 3.72 -9.60
N PRO A 257 4.78 4.37 -8.98
CA PRO A 257 4.96 5.05 -7.68
C PRO A 257 5.27 4.05 -6.57
N GLY A 258 5.99 4.52 -5.54
CA GLY A 258 6.46 3.70 -4.44
C GLY A 258 5.45 3.47 -3.34
N GLU A 259 5.46 2.26 -2.78
CA GLU A 259 4.77 1.89 -1.54
C GLU A 259 5.80 1.54 -0.47
N CYS A 260 5.65 2.16 0.71
CA CYS A 260 6.42 1.85 1.90
C CYS A 260 5.58 0.92 2.80
N ASP A 261 5.98 -0.32 2.92
CA ASP A 261 5.41 -1.27 3.86
C ASP A 261 6.27 -1.36 5.13
N VAL A 262 5.64 -1.31 6.28
CA VAL A 262 6.32 -1.37 7.58
C VAL A 262 5.35 -1.80 8.67
N SER A 263 5.82 -2.56 9.64
CA SER A 263 4.98 -2.97 10.78
C SER A 263 5.12 -2.01 11.97
N ILE A 264 4.03 -1.80 12.71
CA ILE A 264 4.04 -1.06 13.98
C ILE A 264 4.85 -1.77 15.07
N ARG A 265 5.02 -3.10 14.94
CA ARG A 265 5.81 -3.98 15.80
C ARG A 265 7.06 -4.45 15.05
N PRO A 266 8.00 -5.17 15.71
CA PRO A 266 9.14 -5.79 15.01
C PRO A 266 8.70 -6.82 13.98
N GLY A 267 7.78 -7.72 14.34
CA GLY A 267 7.24 -8.74 13.45
C GLY A 267 6.06 -8.27 12.61
N TRP A 268 5.76 -9.00 11.53
CA TRP A 268 4.57 -8.83 10.72
C TRP A 268 3.35 -9.48 11.38
N PHE A 269 3.51 -10.68 11.93
CA PHE A 269 2.51 -11.36 12.75
C PHE A 269 2.61 -10.95 14.22
N TYR A 270 1.57 -11.22 15.00
CA TYR A 270 1.54 -10.93 16.42
C TYR A 270 2.37 -11.93 17.21
N HIS A 271 3.26 -11.41 18.05
CA HIS A 271 4.06 -12.16 19.00
C HIS A 271 3.89 -11.57 20.40
N PRO A 272 3.44 -12.32 21.42
CA PRO A 272 3.29 -11.79 22.77
C PRO A 272 4.57 -11.17 23.34
N ARG A 273 5.73 -11.72 22.97
CA ARG A 273 7.06 -11.19 23.38
C ARG A 273 7.35 -9.78 22.87
N GLU A 274 6.58 -9.29 21.88
CA GLU A 274 6.76 -7.98 21.26
C GLU A 274 5.82 -6.89 21.83
N ASP A 275 5.01 -7.20 22.84
CA ASP A 275 4.05 -6.24 23.40
C ASP A 275 4.71 -4.97 23.96
N HIS A 276 6.00 -5.03 24.30
CA HIS A 276 6.78 -3.89 24.77
C HIS A 276 7.66 -3.24 23.67
N GLN A 277 7.54 -3.70 22.43
CA GLN A 277 8.43 -3.33 21.33
C GLN A 277 7.74 -2.55 20.22
N LEU A 278 6.57 -1.96 20.51
CA LEU A 278 5.90 -1.03 19.59
C LEU A 278 6.84 0.11 19.19
N LYS A 279 6.83 0.46 17.92
CA LYS A 279 7.53 1.66 17.45
C LYS A 279 7.08 2.87 18.27
N SER A 280 8.02 3.73 18.65
CA SER A 280 7.72 4.97 19.38
C SER A 280 6.88 5.91 18.52
N LEU A 281 6.16 6.82 19.17
CA LEU A 281 5.43 7.88 18.45
C LEU A 281 6.37 8.67 17.53
N SER A 282 7.55 9.04 18.01
CA SER A 282 8.55 9.74 17.20
C SER A 282 8.92 8.95 15.95
N ARG A 283 9.19 7.63 16.09
CA ARG A 283 9.52 6.80 14.93
C ARG A 283 8.38 6.70 13.93
N LEU A 284 7.12 6.59 14.39
CA LEU A 284 5.95 6.56 13.50
C LEU A 284 5.74 7.90 12.77
N ILE A 285 6.04 9.02 13.41
CA ILE A 285 6.03 10.34 12.77
C ILE A 285 7.14 10.43 11.72
N ASP A 286 8.35 9.96 12.04
CA ASP A 286 9.45 9.90 11.05
C ASP A 286 9.07 9.05 9.84
N ILE A 287 8.46 7.87 10.06
CA ILE A 287 7.95 7.01 8.98
C ILE A 287 6.96 7.76 8.08
N TYR A 288 6.02 8.52 8.65
CA TYR A 288 5.10 9.33 7.86
C TYR A 288 5.83 10.32 6.94
N TYR A 289 6.79 11.05 7.49
CA TYR A 289 7.57 12.02 6.69
C TYR A 289 8.54 11.37 5.72
N GLU A 290 9.04 10.18 6.06
CA GLU A 290 9.96 9.42 5.21
C GLU A 290 9.25 8.62 4.11
N SER A 291 7.94 8.44 4.20
CA SER A 291 7.10 7.78 3.18
C SER A 291 6.21 8.79 2.45
N VAL A 292 5.11 9.22 3.07
CA VAL A 292 4.17 10.19 2.48
C VAL A 292 4.84 11.52 2.19
N GLY A 293 5.68 12.01 3.09
CA GLY A 293 6.46 13.22 2.89
C GLY A 293 7.53 13.12 1.80
N ARG A 294 7.76 11.92 1.25
CA ARG A 294 8.73 11.65 0.17
C ARG A 294 8.10 10.96 -1.03
N ASN A 295 6.89 11.37 -1.39
CA ASN A 295 6.18 10.90 -2.58
C ASN A 295 6.00 9.37 -2.64
N ALA A 296 5.67 8.73 -1.53
CA ALA A 296 5.31 7.32 -1.45
C ALA A 296 4.07 7.12 -0.59
N ASN A 297 3.30 6.07 -0.85
CA ASN A 297 2.21 5.70 0.06
C ASN A 297 2.75 4.88 1.23
N LEU A 298 2.08 4.97 2.37
CA LEU A 298 2.41 4.21 3.57
C LEU A 298 1.39 3.09 3.79
N LEU A 299 1.86 1.86 3.75
CA LEU A 299 1.15 0.65 4.15
C LEU A 299 1.66 0.22 5.53
N LEU A 300 0.95 0.63 6.59
CA LEU A 300 1.34 0.36 7.97
C LEU A 300 0.65 -0.90 8.50
N ASN A 301 1.45 -1.89 8.90
CA ASN A 301 0.95 -3.17 9.37
C ASN A 301 0.60 -3.17 10.86
N PHE A 302 -0.52 -3.79 11.17
CA PHE A 302 -1.04 -4.04 12.51
C PHE A 302 -1.24 -5.55 12.68
N PRO A 303 -0.34 -6.23 13.40
CA PRO A 303 -0.54 -7.62 13.74
C PRO A 303 -1.79 -7.78 14.63
N VAL A 304 -2.67 -8.69 14.26
CA VAL A 304 -3.86 -9.03 15.08
C VAL A 304 -3.47 -10.07 16.10
N ASP A 305 -3.90 -9.91 17.35
CA ASP A 305 -3.57 -10.83 18.42
C ASP A 305 -4.32 -12.18 18.29
N ARG A 306 -3.97 -13.15 19.14
CA ARG A 306 -4.57 -14.48 19.09
C ARG A 306 -6.07 -14.50 19.37
N SER A 307 -6.61 -13.50 20.05
CA SER A 307 -8.06 -13.39 20.27
C SER A 307 -8.81 -12.98 19.01
N GLY A 308 -8.14 -12.35 18.05
CA GLY A 308 -8.72 -11.79 16.83
C GLY A 308 -8.97 -10.29 16.92
N ARG A 309 -8.19 -9.58 17.75
CA ARG A 309 -8.32 -8.13 17.95
C ARG A 309 -7.03 -7.38 17.65
N ILE A 310 -7.14 -6.13 17.24
CA ILE A 310 -6.03 -5.19 17.32
C ILE A 310 -5.76 -4.93 18.80
N ALA A 311 -4.53 -5.21 19.25
CA ALA A 311 -4.14 -5.04 20.63
C ALA A 311 -4.36 -3.59 21.11
N SER A 312 -4.75 -3.43 22.38
CA SER A 312 -5.06 -2.11 22.93
C SER A 312 -3.89 -1.15 22.90
N ALA A 313 -2.66 -1.64 23.08
CA ALA A 313 -1.45 -0.84 22.98
C ALA A 313 -1.22 -0.30 21.55
N ASP A 314 -1.47 -1.12 20.53
CA ASP A 314 -1.36 -0.74 19.12
C ASP A 314 -2.41 0.32 18.76
N SER A 315 -3.67 0.11 19.21
CA SER A 315 -4.76 1.07 19.04
C SER A 315 -4.44 2.41 19.73
N ALA A 316 -3.92 2.39 20.95
CA ALA A 316 -3.53 3.60 21.65
C ALA A 316 -2.41 4.36 20.93
N ARG A 317 -1.37 3.65 20.49
CA ARG A 317 -0.22 4.22 19.79
C ARG A 317 -0.63 4.86 18.46
N ILE A 318 -1.49 4.23 17.67
CA ILE A 318 -1.91 4.80 16.40
C ILE A 318 -2.83 6.01 16.60
N MET A 319 -3.58 6.08 17.71
CA MET A 319 -4.34 7.26 18.07
C MET A 319 -3.45 8.44 18.53
N GLU A 320 -2.33 8.15 19.19
CA GLU A 320 -1.31 9.18 19.49
C GLU A 320 -0.72 9.74 18.20
N TRP A 321 -0.36 8.85 17.26
CA TRP A 321 0.15 9.25 15.93
C TRP A 321 -0.87 10.11 15.17
N ARG A 322 -2.15 9.73 15.15
CA ARG A 322 -3.20 10.52 14.49
C ARG A 322 -3.33 11.91 15.10
N ARG A 323 -3.40 12.00 16.44
CA ARG A 323 -3.49 13.30 17.12
C ARG A 323 -2.27 14.20 16.84
N ALA A 324 -1.08 13.60 16.79
CA ALA A 324 0.14 14.35 16.49
C ALA A 324 0.11 14.93 15.07
N LEU A 325 -0.29 14.13 14.07
CA LEU A 325 -0.43 14.61 12.69
C LEU A 325 -1.55 15.65 12.56
N ASP A 326 -2.70 15.44 13.20
CA ASP A 326 -3.78 16.42 13.18
C ASP A 326 -3.34 17.77 13.76
N ALA A 327 -2.57 17.76 14.84
CA ALA A 327 -2.04 18.97 15.45
C ALA A 327 -1.00 19.66 14.55
N GLU A 328 -0.14 18.88 13.89
CA GLU A 328 0.90 19.37 12.99
C GLU A 328 0.31 20.05 11.75
N PHE A 329 -0.75 19.48 11.18
CA PHE A 329 -1.41 19.98 9.97
C PHE A 329 -2.70 20.78 10.23
N ALA A 330 -2.94 21.20 11.49
CA ALA A 330 -4.15 21.93 11.86
C ALA A 330 -4.31 23.27 11.13
N HIS A 331 -3.21 23.93 10.80
CA HIS A 331 -3.21 25.27 10.19
C HIS A 331 -2.24 25.32 9.00
N ASP A 332 -2.81 25.53 7.81
CA ASP A 332 -2.04 25.90 6.63
C ASP A 332 -1.82 27.43 6.64
N LEU A 333 -0.65 27.84 7.10
CA LEU A 333 -0.29 29.25 7.16
C LEU A 333 -0.18 29.89 5.76
N PHE A 334 0.17 29.11 4.74
CA PHE A 334 0.31 29.65 3.38
C PHE A 334 -1.04 30.01 2.73
N ALA A 335 -2.17 29.51 3.24
CA ALA A 335 -3.49 29.97 2.84
C ALA A 335 -3.72 31.48 3.10
N GLU A 336 -2.99 32.04 4.07
CA GLU A 336 -3.03 33.48 4.42
C GLU A 336 -1.97 34.32 3.67
N ALA A 337 -1.07 33.65 2.90
CA ALA A 337 0.04 34.35 2.26
C ALA A 337 -0.38 34.98 0.92
N GLN A 338 0.17 36.14 0.63
CA GLN A 338 0.12 36.72 -0.70
C GLN A 338 1.11 36.01 -1.60
N ALA A 339 0.61 35.26 -2.60
CA ALA A 339 1.42 34.55 -3.54
C ALA A 339 1.67 35.34 -4.82
N THR A 340 2.93 35.46 -5.23
CA THR A 340 3.35 36.07 -6.49
C THR A 340 4.36 35.16 -7.20
N ALA A 341 4.47 35.28 -8.50
CA ALA A 341 5.45 34.53 -9.29
C ALA A 341 6.02 35.42 -10.39
N ASP A 342 7.27 35.16 -10.75
CA ASP A 342 7.98 35.88 -11.83
C ASP A 342 7.52 35.44 -13.23
N ASN A 343 6.91 34.26 -13.33
CA ASN A 343 6.27 33.78 -14.57
C ASN A 343 4.95 33.07 -14.27
N VAL A 344 3.93 33.40 -15.06
CA VAL A 344 2.58 32.81 -15.00
C VAL A 344 2.14 32.49 -16.41
N ARG A 345 1.80 31.23 -16.68
CA ARG A 345 1.41 30.72 -17.98
C ARG A 345 0.35 31.60 -18.68
N GLY A 346 0.77 32.23 -19.78
CA GLY A 346 -0.05 33.13 -20.57
C GLY A 346 -0.64 34.30 -19.79
N GLY A 347 -0.10 34.65 -18.62
CA GLY A 347 -0.68 35.64 -17.70
C GLY A 347 -2.06 35.26 -17.18
N ALA A 348 -2.48 33.98 -17.30
CA ALA A 348 -3.86 33.58 -17.06
C ALA A 348 -4.13 33.33 -15.57
N ARG A 349 -5.21 33.89 -15.04
CA ARG A 349 -5.63 33.73 -13.64
C ARG A 349 -5.73 32.25 -13.18
N ARG A 350 -6.12 31.36 -14.08
CA ARG A 350 -6.25 29.92 -13.77
C ARG A 350 -4.92 29.22 -13.45
N PHE A 351 -3.78 29.84 -13.80
CA PHE A 351 -2.44 29.36 -13.54
C PHE A 351 -1.61 30.30 -12.64
N SER A 352 -2.28 31.27 -12.01
CA SER A 352 -1.61 32.26 -11.17
C SER A 352 -0.97 31.65 -9.93
N ALA A 353 0.00 32.36 -9.35
CA ALA A 353 0.67 31.98 -8.09
C ALA A 353 -0.31 31.63 -6.96
N ALA A 354 -1.45 32.34 -6.86
CA ALA A 354 -2.49 32.07 -5.86
C ALA A 354 -3.06 30.63 -5.93
N LYS A 355 -2.90 29.93 -7.08
CA LYS A 355 -3.32 28.55 -7.23
C LYS A 355 -2.41 27.53 -6.51
N ALA A 356 -1.24 27.96 -6.11
CA ALA A 356 -0.35 27.13 -5.28
C ALA A 356 -0.74 27.09 -3.80
N VAL A 357 -1.61 28.02 -3.35
CA VAL A 357 -1.99 28.16 -1.93
C VAL A 357 -3.51 28.22 -1.72
N ASP A 358 -4.31 27.82 -2.71
CA ASP A 358 -5.79 27.89 -2.63
C ASP A 358 -6.43 26.65 -1.96
N GLY A 359 -5.62 25.70 -1.47
CA GLY A 359 -6.07 24.50 -0.78
C GLY A 359 -6.73 23.45 -1.68
N ARG A 360 -6.60 23.55 -3.00
CA ARG A 360 -7.27 22.70 -3.98
C ARG A 360 -6.27 21.80 -4.71
N ALA A 361 -6.51 20.52 -4.70
CA ALA A 361 -5.68 19.55 -5.40
C ALA A 361 -5.87 19.56 -6.95
N ASP A 362 -6.92 20.19 -7.46
CA ASP A 362 -7.26 20.28 -8.88
C ASP A 362 -6.86 21.60 -9.54
N SER A 363 -6.21 22.49 -8.80
CA SER A 363 -5.66 23.76 -9.30
C SER A 363 -4.16 23.81 -9.04
N TYR A 364 -3.44 24.58 -9.85
CA TYR A 364 -1.98 24.68 -9.74
C TYR A 364 -1.46 25.96 -10.39
N TRP A 365 -0.32 26.44 -9.90
CA TRP A 365 0.49 27.42 -10.60
C TRP A 365 1.27 26.74 -11.72
N ALA A 366 1.39 27.41 -12.86
CA ALA A 366 2.20 26.93 -13.98
C ALA A 366 2.90 28.08 -14.69
N THR A 367 4.08 27.78 -15.23
CA THR A 367 4.88 28.69 -16.08
C THR A 367 4.53 28.52 -17.57
N ASP A 368 5.01 29.44 -18.39
CA ASP A 368 4.99 29.31 -19.84
C ASP A 368 5.88 28.13 -20.31
N ASP A 369 5.61 27.62 -21.51
CA ASP A 369 6.42 26.58 -22.11
C ASP A 369 7.86 27.05 -22.29
N GLY A 370 8.84 26.20 -22.02
CA GLY A 370 10.26 26.50 -22.11
C GLY A 370 10.86 27.26 -20.92
N VAL A 371 10.06 27.69 -19.94
CA VAL A 371 10.57 28.26 -18.70
C VAL A 371 11.01 27.12 -17.76
N THR A 372 12.31 26.99 -17.58
CA THR A 372 12.93 25.90 -16.79
C THR A 372 13.31 26.31 -15.37
N ALA A 373 13.21 27.59 -15.05
CA ALA A 373 13.41 28.12 -13.69
C ALA A 373 12.43 29.26 -13.45
N ALA A 374 11.79 29.26 -12.30
CA ALA A 374 10.87 30.32 -11.90
C ALA A 374 10.81 30.43 -10.37
N THR A 375 10.43 31.63 -9.89
CA THR A 375 10.34 31.95 -8.48
C THR A 375 8.89 32.12 -8.08
N LEU A 376 8.43 31.32 -7.11
CA LEU A 376 7.17 31.51 -6.39
C LEU A 376 7.48 32.17 -5.05
N SER A 377 6.92 33.36 -4.81
CA SER A 377 7.13 34.12 -3.58
C SER A 377 5.85 34.14 -2.75
N LEU A 378 5.97 33.75 -1.48
CA LEU A 378 4.88 33.76 -0.51
C LEU A 378 5.21 34.76 0.59
N ARG A 379 4.37 35.78 0.71
CA ARG A 379 4.57 36.90 1.66
C ARG A 379 3.44 36.96 2.67
N PHE A 380 3.81 37.02 3.94
CA PHE A 380 2.88 37.32 5.05
C PHE A 380 2.88 38.81 5.38
N GLU A 381 1.74 39.34 5.81
CA GLU A 381 1.64 40.72 6.30
C GLU A 381 2.46 40.94 7.58
N GLN A 382 2.53 39.91 8.42
CA GLN A 382 3.33 39.89 9.64
C GLN A 382 4.22 38.65 9.66
N PRO A 383 5.40 38.71 10.31
CA PRO A 383 6.26 37.52 10.45
C PRO A 383 5.50 36.34 11.05
N ARG A 384 5.64 35.18 10.43
CA ARG A 384 5.07 33.89 10.87
C ARG A 384 6.18 32.92 11.16
N ARG A 385 5.99 32.09 12.18
CA ARG A 385 6.89 30.96 12.44
C ARG A 385 6.37 29.72 11.69
N VAL A 386 7.13 29.29 10.72
CA VAL A 386 6.83 28.09 9.92
C VAL A 386 7.77 26.98 10.37
N ASN A 387 7.21 25.81 10.64
CA ASN A 387 7.99 24.63 11.05
C ASN A 387 8.12 23.60 9.92
N ARG A 388 7.20 23.63 8.93
CA ARG A 388 7.22 22.75 7.77
C ARG A 388 6.74 23.46 6.52
N ILE A 389 7.24 22.99 5.37
CA ILE A 389 6.76 23.39 4.04
C ILE A 389 6.42 22.11 3.29
N LEU A 390 5.16 22.00 2.84
CA LEU A 390 4.70 20.92 1.98
C LEU A 390 4.69 21.42 0.53
N LEU A 391 5.38 20.73 -0.36
CA LEU A 391 5.38 20.98 -1.79
C LEU A 391 4.73 19.78 -2.48
N GLN A 392 3.77 20.05 -3.37
CA GLN A 392 3.10 19.02 -4.17
C GLN A 392 3.09 19.43 -5.63
N GLU A 393 3.52 18.51 -6.50
CA GLU A 393 3.36 18.66 -7.94
C GLU A 393 1.96 18.27 -8.38
N TYR A 394 1.48 18.88 -9.45
CA TYR A 394 0.26 18.43 -10.12
C TYR A 394 0.56 17.23 -11.03
N ILE A 395 0.72 16.07 -10.41
CA ILE A 395 1.18 14.82 -11.07
C ILE A 395 0.27 14.27 -12.20
N PRO A 396 -1.02 14.63 -12.34
CA PRO A 396 -1.79 14.21 -13.52
C PRO A 396 -1.17 14.63 -14.87
N LEU A 397 -0.28 15.64 -14.86
CA LEU A 397 0.49 16.07 -16.04
C LEU A 397 1.95 15.61 -16.01
N GLY A 398 2.30 14.67 -15.13
CA GLY A 398 3.65 14.15 -14.94
C GLY A 398 4.49 14.95 -13.94
N GLN A 399 5.58 14.36 -13.46
CA GLN A 399 6.55 15.02 -12.59
C GLN A 399 7.47 15.93 -13.40
N ARG A 400 7.70 17.15 -12.94
CA ARG A 400 8.39 18.21 -13.67
C ARG A 400 9.48 18.89 -12.88
N VAL A 401 9.34 18.93 -11.54
CA VAL A 401 10.25 19.67 -10.67
C VAL A 401 11.49 18.83 -10.42
N GLY A 402 12.59 19.20 -11.04
CA GLY A 402 13.87 18.53 -10.87
C GLY A 402 14.63 19.00 -9.63
N ARG A 403 14.34 20.24 -9.18
CA ARG A 403 15.01 20.85 -8.03
C ARG A 403 14.21 22.05 -7.50
N PHE A 404 14.17 22.22 -6.19
CA PHE A 404 13.61 23.39 -5.47
C PHE A 404 14.52 23.84 -4.34
#